data_80b78b55f48d7bc0a5da25d228a913e9
#
_entry.id   80b78b55f48d7bc0a5da25d228a913e9
#
_cell.length_a   1.000
_cell.length_b   1.000
_cell.length_c   1.000
_cell.angle_alpha   90.00
_cell.angle_beta   90.00
_cell.angle_gamma   90.00
#
_symmetry.space_group_name_H-M   'P 1'
#
loop_
_entity.id
_entity.type
_entity.pdbx_description
1 polymer ?
#
loop_
_entity_poly.entity_id
_entity_poly.type
_entity_poly.pdbx_seq_one_letter_code
_entity_poly.pdbx_strand_id
1 'polypeptide(L)'
;MVNDDINRVFERMNRRSFLAGAGAAGATALAGCAGDTDNTPAEGSNETDTTEDNESTSTTQPGSSSGNTLNLAQVKGALEFDPVVLNDVPSAQVASQMFEGLYAYGSGTGIVPELATGEPTVSNDGTTFEVTMTTDATFHNGDPVTPEDVKYSFEAPVDEETGNASEFNMIESIETSGDDTITFDLKYPYGPFMNTLAAASIVPKEYRENDKQAFNTSEPVGSGPFEFDSWQEGSYVDLVRHEDYWGEPMANLKKIHFTPITEATTRVTTLRNGENDVIEEIPPKLYSTVRNIEDASIDEVPGIGYFYLSFNCKEGPTSDPKVREAVDYCFSMDQAVSNYVEPTGIRQYSPFPASIADDWDFPVDEWEQIPHDKDIEQAKALFEEAGVPMDYSWKVIVPPDDKREQIGISVSNGLKEAGFSNVSVQRLDWGAFLEKYVTGSEDDYNMYTLGWSGTPDPDAFTYYMFGRTEDTLGVTNGCYYGANSEEGKEAAQKIVDARESASRDERKQLYTEAVTTVLEDRAHLPAYNLKNSFGVKDNVNDFLPHPVDSFHITTDHNNVSVDR
;
A
#
# COMPACT_ATOMS: atom_id res chain seq x y z
N MET A 1 -7.96 -8.93 32.59
CA MET A 1 -6.59 -8.39 32.45
C MET A 1 -6.12 -8.47 30.99
N VAL A 2 -6.19 -9.58 30.30
CA VAL A 2 -5.74 -9.68 28.88
C VAL A 2 -6.55 -8.77 27.92
N ASN A 3 -7.87 -8.64 28.09
CA ASN A 3 -8.71 -7.77 27.25
C ASN A 3 -8.46 -6.26 27.44
N ASP A 4 -8.01 -5.84 28.63
CA ASP A 4 -7.73 -4.41 28.88
C ASP A 4 -6.38 -3.99 28.29
N ASP A 5 -5.42 -4.90 28.21
CA ASP A 5 -4.11 -4.65 27.60
C ASP A 5 -4.22 -4.67 26.06
N ILE A 6 -5.02 -5.57 25.49
CA ILE A 6 -5.34 -5.59 24.05
C ILE A 6 -6.03 -4.29 23.63
N ASN A 7 -7.02 -3.82 24.39
CA ASN A 7 -7.70 -2.55 24.10
C ASN A 7 -6.76 -1.35 24.21
N ARG A 8 -5.79 -1.35 25.14
CA ARG A 8 -4.79 -0.28 25.24
C ARG A 8 -3.79 -0.28 24.10
N VAL A 9 -3.43 -1.46 23.58
CA VAL A 9 -2.58 -1.59 22.38
C VAL A 9 -3.33 -1.07 21.15
N PHE A 10 -4.61 -1.44 20.97
CA PHE A 10 -5.44 -0.93 19.88
C PHE A 10 -5.83 0.55 20.02
N GLU A 11 -5.88 1.11 21.22
CA GLU A 11 -6.06 2.55 21.45
C GLU A 11 -4.78 3.35 21.16
N ARG A 12 -3.59 2.74 21.35
CA ARG A 12 -2.30 3.35 20.99
C ARG A 12 -1.98 3.24 19.51
N MET A 13 -2.43 2.19 18.85
CA MET A 13 -2.38 2.09 17.40
C MET A 13 -3.67 2.69 16.86
N ASN A 14 -3.56 3.81 16.17
CA ASN A 14 -4.69 4.33 15.42
C ASN A 14 -5.20 3.20 14.51
N ARG A 15 -6.45 2.73 14.73
CA ARG A 15 -7.08 1.63 13.99
C ARG A 15 -6.95 1.79 12.47
N ARG A 16 -6.75 3.03 12.00
CA ARG A 16 -6.58 3.40 10.61
C ARG A 16 -5.19 3.06 10.07
N SER A 17 -4.10 3.29 10.81
CA SER A 17 -2.74 2.99 10.35
C SER A 17 -2.48 1.50 10.18
N PHE A 18 -3.03 0.66 11.08
CA PHE A 18 -2.95 -0.80 10.93
C PHE A 18 -3.82 -1.31 9.78
N LEU A 19 -5.02 -0.71 9.58
CA LEU A 19 -5.93 -1.08 8.49
C LEU A 19 -5.45 -0.52 7.15
N ALA A 20 -4.75 0.61 7.10
CA ALA A 20 -4.13 1.14 5.88
C ALA A 20 -2.97 0.24 5.41
N GLY A 21 -2.05 -0.16 6.31
CA GLY A 21 -0.98 -1.10 5.99
C GLY A 21 -1.46 -2.51 5.59
N ALA A 22 -2.61 -2.97 6.13
CA ALA A 22 -3.17 -4.28 5.80
C ALA A 22 -4.27 -4.24 4.72
N GLY A 23 -4.80 -3.07 4.42
CA GLY A 23 -6.04 -2.87 3.65
C GLY A 23 -5.89 -2.30 2.25
N ALA A 24 -4.74 -1.77 1.86
CA ALA A 24 -4.51 -1.22 0.53
C ALA A 24 -4.56 -2.26 -0.61
N ALA A 25 -4.56 -3.54 -0.27
CA ALA A 25 -4.64 -4.63 -1.25
C ALA A 25 -5.86 -5.53 -1.01
N GLY A 26 -7.08 -5.01 -1.19
CA GLY A 26 -8.24 -5.89 -1.35
C GLY A 26 -9.45 -5.70 -0.42
N ALA A 27 -9.85 -4.46 -0.14
CA ALA A 27 -11.16 -4.22 0.46
C ALA A 27 -12.25 -4.07 -0.60
N THR A 28 -12.64 -5.16 -1.25
CA THR A 28 -13.98 -5.27 -1.80
C THR A 28 -14.92 -5.65 -0.67
N ALA A 29 -15.41 -4.67 0.06
CA ALA A 29 -16.45 -4.87 1.06
C ALA A 29 -17.78 -5.12 0.35
N LEU A 30 -18.28 -6.35 0.41
CA LEU A 30 -19.68 -6.68 0.21
C LEU A 30 -20.47 -6.18 1.43
N ALA A 31 -21.11 -5.02 1.30
CA ALA A 31 -22.20 -4.63 2.18
C ALA A 31 -23.43 -5.43 1.78
N GLY A 32 -23.64 -6.59 2.41
CA GLY A 32 -24.86 -7.36 2.33
C GLY A 32 -25.92 -6.74 3.24
N CYS A 33 -26.98 -6.18 2.65
CA CYS A 33 -28.21 -5.90 3.39
C CYS A 33 -28.87 -7.19 3.87
N ALA A 34 -28.97 -7.38 5.16
CA ALA A 34 -29.88 -8.33 5.75
C ALA A 34 -31.31 -7.75 5.65
N GLY A 35 -32.11 -8.28 4.75
CA GLY A 35 -33.54 -8.05 4.69
C GLY A 35 -34.27 -9.23 5.29
N ASP A 36 -35.01 -8.98 6.33
CA ASP A 36 -35.91 -9.93 6.97
C ASP A 36 -37.07 -10.27 6.02
N THR A 37 -37.28 -11.56 5.83
CA THR A 37 -38.45 -12.09 5.10
C THR A 37 -39.55 -12.37 6.07
N ASP A 38 -40.66 -11.64 5.98
CA ASP A 38 -41.96 -12.14 6.44
C ASP A 38 -42.98 -12.10 5.31
N ASN A 39 -43.56 -13.25 5.08
CA ASN A 39 -44.41 -13.61 3.98
C ASN A 39 -45.86 -13.61 4.46
N THR A 40 -46.78 -12.87 3.84
CA THR A 40 -48.16 -13.32 3.61
C THR A 40 -48.89 -12.45 2.56
N PRO A 41 -49.71 -13.05 1.68
CA PRO A 41 -50.34 -12.34 0.55
C PRO A 41 -51.75 -11.83 0.88
N ALA A 42 -52.16 -10.75 0.24
CA ALA A 42 -53.59 -10.46 0.06
C ALA A 42 -53.84 -9.74 -1.29
N GLU A 43 -54.77 -10.31 -2.03
CA GLU A 43 -55.35 -9.87 -3.28
C GLU A 43 -56.12 -8.54 -3.15
N GLY A 44 -56.24 -7.84 -4.28
CA GLY A 44 -57.35 -6.86 -4.43
C GLY A 44 -57.10 -5.79 -5.50
N SER A 45 -57.64 -6.06 -6.65
CA SER A 45 -57.92 -5.22 -7.82
C SER A 45 -58.36 -3.77 -7.54
N ASN A 46 -57.96 -2.79 -8.35
CA ASN A 46 -58.84 -2.13 -9.33
C ASN A 46 -58.14 -1.01 -10.13
N GLU A 47 -58.53 -0.96 -11.39
CA GLU A 47 -58.22 0.03 -12.43
C GLU A 47 -58.69 1.45 -12.08
N THR A 48 -57.99 2.48 -12.56
CA THR A 48 -58.48 3.54 -13.47
C THR A 48 -57.42 4.61 -13.70
N ASP A 49 -56.97 4.71 -14.90
CA ASP A 49 -57.14 5.72 -15.97
C ASP A 49 -56.51 7.13 -15.76
N THR A 50 -55.64 7.42 -16.75
CA THR A 50 -55.28 8.68 -17.42
C THR A 50 -54.73 9.86 -16.59
N THR A 51 -53.49 10.26 -16.92
CA THR A 51 -53.19 11.38 -17.86
C THR A 51 -51.71 11.48 -18.14
N GLU A 52 -51.39 11.64 -19.43
CA GLU A 52 -50.05 11.99 -19.93
C GLU A 52 -49.65 13.39 -19.45
N ASP A 53 -48.45 13.48 -18.84
CA ASP A 53 -47.66 14.69 -18.90
C ASP A 53 -46.23 14.32 -19.26
N ASN A 54 -45.87 14.79 -20.43
CA ASN A 54 -44.61 14.57 -21.13
C ASN A 54 -43.59 15.58 -20.59
N GLU A 55 -42.87 15.23 -19.49
CA GLU A 55 -41.67 15.95 -19.11
C GLU A 55 -40.46 15.28 -19.75
N SER A 56 -39.96 15.96 -20.77
CA SER A 56 -38.71 15.73 -21.44
C SER A 56 -37.56 15.81 -20.43
N THR A 57 -37.13 14.66 -19.90
CA THR A 57 -35.84 14.54 -19.25
C THR A 57 -34.77 14.72 -20.32
N SER A 58 -34.21 15.91 -20.38
CA SER A 58 -32.96 16.21 -21.08
C SER A 58 -31.85 15.30 -20.52
N THR A 59 -31.58 14.20 -21.20
CA THR A 59 -30.31 13.50 -21.09
C THR A 59 -29.26 14.47 -21.60
N THR A 60 -28.50 15.04 -20.69
CA THR A 60 -27.28 15.76 -21.01
C THR A 60 -26.32 14.76 -21.61
N GLN A 61 -26.15 14.81 -22.93
CA GLN A 61 -25.08 14.11 -23.63
C GLN A 61 -23.75 14.58 -23.02
N PRO A 62 -22.81 13.69 -22.67
CA PRO A 62 -21.47 14.09 -22.29
C PRO A 62 -20.91 14.96 -23.41
N GLY A 63 -20.50 16.18 -23.07
CA GLY A 63 -19.90 17.11 -24.04
C GLY A 63 -18.69 16.48 -24.70
N SER A 64 -18.52 16.71 -25.99
CA SER A 64 -17.31 16.33 -26.73
C SER A 64 -16.09 16.86 -25.98
N SER A 65 -15.33 15.96 -25.33
CA SER A 65 -14.10 16.27 -24.64
C SER A 65 -13.13 16.92 -25.62
N SER A 66 -12.66 18.12 -25.29
CA SER A 66 -11.60 18.79 -26.07
C SER A 66 -10.33 17.95 -25.98
N GLY A 67 -9.59 17.79 -27.05
CA GLY A 67 -8.42 16.91 -27.18
C GLY A 67 -7.23 17.22 -26.30
N ASN A 68 -7.36 17.31 -24.98
CA ASN A 68 -6.30 17.41 -23.97
C ASN A 68 -6.89 17.14 -22.57
N THR A 69 -7.95 16.32 -22.49
CA THR A 69 -8.51 15.85 -21.22
C THR A 69 -8.20 14.38 -21.07
N LEU A 70 -7.66 13.95 -19.94
CA LEU A 70 -7.55 12.56 -19.54
C LEU A 70 -8.78 12.18 -18.68
N ASN A 71 -9.54 11.18 -19.09
CA ASN A 71 -10.62 10.61 -18.28
C ASN A 71 -10.12 9.33 -17.63
N LEU A 72 -10.01 9.33 -16.30
CA LEU A 72 -9.46 8.22 -15.50
C LEU A 72 -10.53 7.66 -14.56
N ALA A 73 -10.82 6.37 -14.69
CA ALA A 73 -11.72 5.69 -13.76
C ALA A 73 -10.97 5.09 -12.58
N GLN A 74 -11.20 5.63 -11.39
CA GLN A 74 -10.71 5.09 -10.12
C GLN A 74 -11.65 4.00 -9.59
N VAL A 75 -11.15 3.11 -8.74
CA VAL A 75 -11.97 2.09 -8.03
C VAL A 75 -12.92 2.75 -7.03
N LYS A 76 -12.46 3.80 -6.37
CA LYS A 76 -13.23 4.61 -5.42
C LYS A 76 -12.94 6.09 -5.67
N GLY A 77 -13.83 6.96 -5.24
CA GLY A 77 -13.61 8.41 -5.31
C GLY A 77 -12.78 8.93 -4.16
N ALA A 78 -12.13 10.06 -4.39
CA ALA A 78 -11.47 10.82 -3.35
C ALA A 78 -12.48 11.27 -2.28
N LEU A 79 -12.04 11.32 -1.03
CA LEU A 79 -12.82 11.73 0.15
C LEU A 79 -12.37 13.09 0.68
N GLU A 80 -11.14 13.46 0.42
CA GLU A 80 -10.45 14.61 0.99
C GLU A 80 -9.23 15.00 0.15
N PHE A 81 -8.72 16.23 0.30
CA PHE A 81 -7.60 16.73 -0.50
C PHE A 81 -6.45 17.30 0.34
N ASP A 82 -6.63 17.55 1.64
CA ASP A 82 -5.61 18.12 2.51
C ASP A 82 -4.53 17.10 2.87
N PRO A 83 -3.26 17.25 2.40
CA PRO A 83 -2.18 16.30 2.67
C PRO A 83 -1.89 16.04 4.16
N VAL A 84 -2.20 17.01 5.03
CA VAL A 84 -1.98 16.88 6.49
C VAL A 84 -2.87 15.80 7.11
N VAL A 85 -4.05 15.54 6.53
CA VAL A 85 -5.05 14.61 7.09
C VAL A 85 -5.35 13.42 6.20
N LEU A 86 -5.22 13.55 4.86
CA LEU A 86 -5.58 12.47 3.94
C LEU A 86 -4.75 11.20 4.17
N ASN A 87 -5.40 10.04 4.09
CA ASN A 87 -4.73 8.75 4.31
C ASN A 87 -5.37 7.60 3.51
N ASP A 88 -5.98 7.89 2.37
CA ASP A 88 -6.52 6.89 1.45
C ASP A 88 -5.96 7.06 0.03
N VAL A 89 -5.83 5.94 -0.69
CA VAL A 89 -5.20 5.90 -2.01
C VAL A 89 -5.94 6.76 -3.05
N PRO A 90 -7.27 6.69 -3.20
CA PRO A 90 -7.97 7.52 -4.19
C PRO A 90 -7.80 9.03 -3.98
N SER A 91 -7.80 9.50 -2.72
CA SER A 91 -7.52 10.90 -2.38
C SER A 91 -6.08 11.28 -2.70
N ALA A 92 -5.10 10.41 -2.35
CA ALA A 92 -3.69 10.63 -2.63
C ALA A 92 -3.39 10.71 -4.13
N GLN A 93 -4.02 9.87 -4.96
CA GLN A 93 -3.88 9.90 -6.43
C GLN A 93 -4.31 11.23 -7.04
N VAL A 94 -5.31 11.89 -6.47
CA VAL A 94 -5.76 13.22 -6.90
C VAL A 94 -4.85 14.30 -6.32
N ALA A 95 -4.55 14.24 -5.03
CA ALA A 95 -3.73 15.23 -4.33
C ALA A 95 -2.30 15.32 -4.90
N SER A 96 -1.69 14.19 -5.27
CA SER A 96 -0.35 14.15 -5.87
C SER A 96 -0.23 14.90 -7.22
N GLN A 97 -1.33 15.25 -7.86
CA GLN A 97 -1.30 16.08 -9.06
C GLN A 97 -1.31 17.59 -8.73
N MET A 98 -1.70 17.95 -7.49
CA MET A 98 -1.85 19.33 -7.03
C MET A 98 -0.74 19.78 -6.09
N PHE A 99 -0.16 18.84 -5.32
CA PHE A 99 0.81 19.15 -4.27
C PHE A 99 2.15 18.53 -4.57
N GLU A 100 3.22 19.23 -4.23
CA GLU A 100 4.60 18.77 -4.33
C GLU A 100 5.24 18.68 -2.94
N GLY A 101 6.27 17.83 -2.83
CA GLY A 101 7.09 17.66 -1.63
C GLY A 101 8.47 18.31 -1.77
N LEU A 102 9.30 18.21 -0.72
CA LEU A 102 10.72 18.52 -0.86
C LEU A 102 11.40 17.54 -1.83
N TYR A 103 10.97 16.29 -1.78
CA TYR A 103 11.42 15.20 -2.62
C TYR A 103 10.21 14.41 -3.10
N ALA A 104 10.37 13.70 -4.21
CA ALA A 104 9.37 12.83 -4.79
C ALA A 104 9.98 11.45 -5.12
N TYR A 105 9.14 10.48 -5.48
CA TYR A 105 9.62 9.23 -6.07
C TYR A 105 9.84 9.43 -7.57
N GLY A 106 11.02 8.99 -8.07
CA GLY A 106 11.32 8.99 -9.50
C GLY A 106 10.49 7.96 -10.27
N SER A 107 11.01 7.39 -11.35
CA SER A 107 10.29 6.38 -12.14
C SER A 107 10.12 5.01 -11.43
N GLY A 108 10.66 4.87 -10.21
CA GLY A 108 10.60 3.66 -9.38
C GLY A 108 10.50 4.04 -7.90
N THR A 109 11.25 3.36 -7.03
CA THR A 109 11.28 3.65 -5.58
C THR A 109 12.41 4.60 -5.16
N GLY A 110 13.28 4.99 -6.09
CA GLY A 110 14.34 5.96 -5.85
C GLY A 110 13.78 7.36 -5.62
N ILE A 111 14.38 8.08 -4.67
CA ILE A 111 13.96 9.44 -4.29
C ILE A 111 14.74 10.47 -5.10
N VAL A 112 14.06 11.47 -5.61
CA VAL A 112 14.60 12.59 -6.39
C VAL A 112 14.21 13.93 -5.75
N PRO A 113 15.03 14.99 -5.88
CA PRO A 113 14.63 16.34 -5.46
C PRO A 113 13.41 16.83 -6.25
N GLU A 114 12.52 17.57 -5.60
CA GLU A 114 11.35 18.24 -6.20
C GLU A 114 11.39 19.74 -5.87
N LEU A 115 10.89 20.17 -4.71
CA LEU A 115 11.15 21.53 -4.20
C LEU A 115 12.59 21.70 -3.68
N ALA A 116 13.26 20.64 -3.26
CA ALA A 116 14.66 20.66 -2.88
C ALA A 116 15.56 20.84 -4.12
N THR A 117 16.70 21.51 -3.94
CA THR A 117 17.68 21.75 -5.03
C THR A 117 18.76 20.67 -5.13
N GLY A 118 18.75 19.66 -4.27
CA GLY A 118 19.70 18.56 -4.23
C GLY A 118 19.51 17.66 -3.02
N GLU A 119 20.44 16.74 -2.80
CA GLU A 119 20.45 15.87 -1.62
C GLU A 119 20.69 16.69 -0.33
N PRO A 120 20.11 16.28 0.82
CA PRO A 120 20.34 16.96 2.08
C PRO A 120 21.79 16.80 2.56
N THR A 121 22.29 17.79 3.27
CA THR A 121 23.54 17.65 4.03
C THR A 121 23.24 16.96 5.35
N VAL A 122 23.75 15.72 5.52
CA VAL A 122 23.56 14.94 6.75
C VAL A 122 24.74 15.13 7.70
N SER A 123 24.47 15.41 8.98
CA SER A 123 25.47 15.62 10.02
C SER A 123 25.04 15.04 11.38
N ASN A 124 25.86 15.21 12.40
CA ASN A 124 25.59 14.75 13.77
C ASN A 124 25.21 13.25 13.84
N ASP A 125 26.03 12.41 13.17
CA ASP A 125 25.84 10.95 13.12
C ASP A 125 24.44 10.54 12.60
N GLY A 126 23.88 11.31 11.63
CA GLY A 126 22.60 10.98 10.99
C GLY A 126 21.38 11.53 11.71
N THR A 127 21.54 12.47 12.64
CA THR A 127 20.40 13.10 13.33
C THR A 127 20.05 14.49 12.83
N THR A 128 20.88 15.12 11.99
CA THR A 128 20.60 16.45 11.43
C THR A 128 20.63 16.39 9.92
N PHE A 129 19.56 16.86 9.28
CA PHE A 129 19.39 16.95 7.82
C PHE A 129 19.15 18.41 7.44
N GLU A 130 20.08 19.01 6.69
CA GLU A 130 19.94 20.35 6.13
C GLU A 130 19.54 20.24 4.66
N VAL A 131 18.39 20.79 4.31
CA VAL A 131 17.81 20.80 2.97
C VAL A 131 17.80 22.23 2.45
N THR A 132 18.26 22.41 1.20
CA THR A 132 18.10 23.67 0.47
C THR A 132 16.98 23.52 -0.56
N MET A 133 16.02 24.43 -0.58
CA MET A 133 14.90 24.44 -1.52
C MET A 133 15.03 25.56 -2.56
N THR A 134 14.29 25.41 -3.66
CA THR A 134 14.16 26.47 -4.65
C THR A 134 13.36 27.66 -4.10
N THR A 135 13.72 28.87 -4.53
CA THR A 135 12.97 30.10 -4.23
C THR A 135 12.03 30.52 -5.36
N ASP A 136 11.98 29.75 -6.44
CA ASP A 136 11.18 30.06 -7.63
C ASP A 136 9.77 29.45 -7.55
N ALA A 137 9.53 28.51 -6.62
CA ALA A 137 8.26 27.82 -6.46
C ALA A 137 7.16 28.75 -5.93
N THR A 138 5.98 28.62 -6.53
CA THR A 138 4.77 29.33 -6.11
C THR A 138 3.59 28.38 -5.97
N PHE A 139 2.72 28.67 -5.02
CA PHE A 139 1.43 27.99 -4.91
C PHE A 139 0.45 28.47 -6.00
N HIS A 140 -0.63 27.72 -6.23
CA HIS A 140 -1.68 28.03 -7.21
C HIS A 140 -2.33 29.43 -7.01
N ASN A 141 -2.30 29.96 -5.79
CA ASN A 141 -2.79 31.31 -5.49
C ASN A 141 -1.76 32.42 -5.78
N GLY A 142 -0.55 32.06 -6.24
CA GLY A 142 0.55 32.96 -6.58
C GLY A 142 1.45 33.36 -5.41
N ASP A 143 1.19 32.86 -4.18
CA ASP A 143 2.09 33.07 -3.05
C ASP A 143 3.36 32.22 -3.19
N PRO A 144 4.54 32.69 -2.77
CA PRO A 144 5.77 31.91 -2.81
C PRO A 144 5.71 30.74 -1.83
N VAL A 145 6.28 29.59 -2.21
CA VAL A 145 6.54 28.47 -1.28
C VAL A 145 7.73 28.84 -0.40
N THR A 146 7.59 28.78 0.91
CA THR A 146 8.61 29.23 1.87
C THR A 146 9.08 28.10 2.79
N PRO A 147 10.28 28.23 3.43
CA PRO A 147 10.73 27.31 4.47
C PRO A 147 9.75 27.16 5.64
N GLU A 148 8.98 28.22 5.94
CA GLU A 148 7.95 28.17 7.00
C GLU A 148 6.74 27.30 6.62
N ASP A 149 6.39 27.24 5.32
CA ASP A 149 5.35 26.34 4.82
C ASP A 149 5.83 24.89 4.91
N VAL A 150 7.10 24.62 4.58
CA VAL A 150 7.73 23.32 4.77
C VAL A 150 7.68 22.92 6.25
N LYS A 151 8.20 23.75 7.15
CA LYS A 151 8.15 23.50 8.59
C LYS A 151 6.74 23.16 9.06
N TYR A 152 5.77 23.98 8.68
CA TYR A 152 4.37 23.78 9.04
C TYR A 152 3.82 22.43 8.53
N SER A 153 4.12 22.06 7.30
CA SER A 153 3.62 20.81 6.69
C SER A 153 4.10 19.55 7.43
N PHE A 154 5.29 19.59 8.02
CA PHE A 154 5.83 18.49 8.84
C PHE A 154 5.36 18.54 10.31
N GLU A 155 5.11 19.73 10.87
CA GLU A 155 4.65 19.89 12.25
C GLU A 155 3.14 19.68 12.41
N ALA A 156 2.33 20.16 11.45
CA ALA A 156 0.88 20.14 11.52
C ALA A 156 0.26 18.76 11.76
N PRO A 157 0.73 17.65 11.13
CA PRO A 157 0.19 16.33 11.44
C PRO A 157 0.31 15.93 12.91
N VAL A 158 1.43 16.30 13.56
CA VAL A 158 1.70 16.00 14.98
C VAL A 158 0.92 16.93 15.89
N ASP A 159 0.93 18.24 15.60
CA ASP A 159 0.27 19.26 16.41
C ASP A 159 -1.27 19.12 16.39
N GLU A 160 -1.81 18.65 15.26
CA GLU A 160 -3.25 18.43 15.07
C GLU A 160 -3.68 16.99 15.45
N GLU A 161 -2.75 16.15 15.90
CA GLU A 161 -2.99 14.74 16.27
C GLU A 161 -3.72 13.97 15.15
N THR A 162 -3.32 14.19 13.88
CA THR A 162 -3.93 13.54 12.72
C THR A 162 -3.56 12.06 12.63
N GLY A 163 -4.20 11.33 11.70
CA GLY A 163 -3.85 9.93 11.42
C GLY A 163 -2.39 9.73 11.00
N ASN A 164 -1.77 10.77 10.44
CA ASN A 164 -0.41 10.75 9.89
C ASN A 164 0.67 11.16 10.91
N ALA A 165 0.28 11.60 12.12
CA ALA A 165 1.22 12.10 13.15
C ALA A 165 2.39 11.16 13.45
N SER A 166 2.16 9.84 13.41
CA SER A 166 3.19 8.84 13.69
C SER A 166 4.33 8.81 12.68
N GLU A 167 4.12 9.29 11.47
CA GLU A 167 5.10 9.33 10.37
C GLU A 167 6.15 10.42 10.56
N PHE A 168 5.90 11.37 11.48
CA PHE A 168 6.78 12.51 11.78
C PHE A 168 7.32 12.50 13.21
N ASN A 169 6.98 11.51 14.02
CA ASN A 169 7.33 11.45 15.44
C ASN A 169 8.84 11.38 15.73
N MET A 170 9.70 10.98 14.76
CA MET A 170 11.14 10.98 14.91
C MET A 170 11.75 12.38 14.90
N ILE A 171 11.06 13.39 14.38
CA ILE A 171 11.53 14.77 14.31
C ILE A 171 11.50 15.36 15.73
N GLU A 172 12.61 15.95 16.17
CA GLU A 172 12.73 16.69 17.43
C GLU A 172 12.41 18.17 17.22
N SER A 173 13.01 18.76 16.19
CA SER A 173 12.78 20.18 15.83
C SER A 173 13.02 20.44 14.35
N ILE A 174 12.39 21.49 13.83
CA ILE A 174 12.62 22.00 12.49
C ILE A 174 12.96 23.48 12.61
N GLU A 175 14.12 23.87 12.08
CA GLU A 175 14.58 25.26 12.04
C GLU A 175 14.64 25.75 10.59
N THR A 176 14.29 27.01 10.37
CA THR A 176 14.38 27.66 9.07
C THR A 176 15.42 28.76 9.08
N SER A 177 16.14 28.95 7.99
CA SER A 177 17.18 29.96 7.88
C SER A 177 17.22 30.56 6.47
N GLY A 178 17.17 31.90 6.40
CA GLY A 178 17.08 32.58 5.11
C GLY A 178 15.76 32.30 4.40
N ASP A 179 15.82 32.32 3.08
CA ASP A 179 14.65 32.16 2.21
C ASP A 179 14.60 30.75 1.58
N ASP A 180 15.56 29.85 1.91
CA ASP A 180 15.77 28.62 1.17
C ASP A 180 16.26 27.41 2.00
N THR A 181 16.52 27.56 3.29
CA THR A 181 17.17 26.51 4.08
C THR A 181 16.29 26.01 5.21
N ILE A 182 16.12 24.69 5.30
CA ILE A 182 15.39 23.99 6.35
C ILE A 182 16.33 22.97 7.01
N THR A 183 16.38 22.96 8.33
CA THR A 183 17.15 22.00 9.12
C THR A 183 16.22 21.16 9.97
N PHE A 184 16.26 19.84 9.75
CA PHE A 184 15.53 18.85 10.55
C PHE A 184 16.48 18.23 11.54
N ASP A 185 16.19 18.32 12.83
CA ASP A 185 16.88 17.57 13.89
C ASP A 185 16.00 16.40 14.34
N LEU A 186 16.57 15.21 14.39
CA LEU A 186 15.89 13.98 14.77
C LEU A 186 16.25 13.57 16.19
N LYS A 187 15.31 12.94 16.90
CA LYS A 187 15.48 12.40 18.27
C LYS A 187 16.52 11.28 18.34
N TYR A 188 16.73 10.59 17.25
CA TYR A 188 17.67 9.46 17.08
C TYR A 188 18.00 9.32 15.59
N PRO A 189 19.12 8.68 15.21
CA PRO A 189 19.43 8.40 13.82
C PRO A 189 18.33 7.55 13.20
N TYR A 190 17.81 7.98 12.06
CA TYR A 190 16.71 7.30 11.37
C TYR A 190 17.03 7.17 9.88
N GLY A 191 17.53 6.00 9.47
CA GLY A 191 17.96 5.72 8.10
C GLY A 191 16.87 5.91 7.03
N PRO A 192 15.57 5.61 7.30
CA PRO A 192 14.48 5.85 6.35
C PRO A 192 14.05 7.32 6.19
N PHE A 193 14.70 8.30 6.83
CA PHE A 193 14.20 9.69 6.88
C PHE A 193 14.00 10.33 5.50
N MET A 194 14.77 9.94 4.48
CA MET A 194 14.54 10.40 3.11
C MET A 194 13.14 10.03 2.59
N ASN A 195 12.62 8.86 2.97
CA ASN A 195 11.25 8.49 2.61
C ASN A 195 10.20 9.34 3.35
N THR A 196 10.49 9.77 4.58
CA THR A 196 9.63 10.73 5.29
C THR A 196 9.62 12.09 4.59
N LEU A 197 10.78 12.56 4.08
CA LEU A 197 10.87 13.79 3.31
C LEU A 197 10.13 13.72 1.96
N ALA A 198 10.12 12.55 1.32
CA ALA A 198 9.42 12.33 0.04
C ALA A 198 7.90 12.10 0.20
N ALA A 199 7.46 11.64 1.37
CA ALA A 199 6.03 11.38 1.60
C ALA A 199 5.23 12.63 2.00
N ALA A 200 5.90 13.71 2.40
CA ALA A 200 5.25 14.93 2.90
C ALA A 200 5.05 15.96 1.79
N SER A 201 3.81 16.20 1.41
CA SER A 201 3.45 17.31 0.52
C SER A 201 3.42 18.65 1.27
N ILE A 202 3.88 19.71 0.61
CA ILE A 202 3.96 21.04 1.20
C ILE A 202 2.65 21.79 0.97
N VAL A 203 2.12 22.37 2.04
CA VAL A 203 0.86 23.14 2.05
C VAL A 203 1.08 24.60 2.47
N PRO A 204 0.35 25.57 1.89
CA PRO A 204 0.46 26.99 2.26
C PRO A 204 -0.13 27.23 3.66
N LYS A 205 0.73 27.46 4.65
CA LYS A 205 0.37 27.59 6.06
C LYS A 205 -0.78 28.56 6.31
N GLU A 206 -0.60 29.82 5.92
CA GLU A 206 -1.58 30.87 6.23
C GLU A 206 -2.92 30.60 5.54
N TYR A 207 -2.90 30.07 4.32
CA TYR A 207 -4.10 29.75 3.55
C TYR A 207 -4.88 28.59 4.18
N ARG A 208 -4.19 27.48 4.51
CA ARG A 208 -4.79 26.32 5.15
C ARG A 208 -5.33 26.65 6.55
N GLU A 209 -4.57 27.38 7.38
CA GLU A 209 -5.00 27.75 8.73
C GLU A 209 -6.25 28.66 8.74
N ASN A 210 -6.46 29.44 7.68
CA ASN A 210 -7.63 30.31 7.57
C ASN A 210 -8.95 29.51 7.50
N ASP A 211 -9.00 28.44 6.71
CA ASP A 211 -10.17 27.53 6.64
C ASP A 211 -9.76 26.11 6.23
N LYS A 212 -9.36 25.30 7.20
CA LYS A 212 -8.96 23.88 6.99
C LYS A 212 -10.05 23.04 6.34
N GLN A 213 -11.32 23.33 6.60
CA GLN A 213 -12.43 22.58 6.01
C GLN A 213 -12.58 22.90 4.51
N ALA A 214 -12.52 24.17 4.13
CA ALA A 214 -12.56 24.57 2.73
C ALA A 214 -11.31 24.04 1.99
N PHE A 215 -10.13 24.16 2.60
CA PHE A 215 -8.88 23.60 2.06
C PHE A 215 -8.97 22.10 1.79
N ASN A 216 -9.60 21.36 2.69
CA ASN A 216 -9.74 19.89 2.55
C ASN A 216 -10.80 19.47 1.51
N THR A 217 -11.71 20.36 1.07
CA THR A 217 -12.87 19.92 0.28
C THR A 217 -13.15 20.72 -0.99
N SER A 218 -13.06 22.04 -0.94
CA SER A 218 -13.54 22.92 -2.01
C SER A 218 -12.51 23.90 -2.55
N GLU A 219 -11.46 24.15 -1.79
CA GLU A 219 -10.45 25.17 -2.10
C GLU A 219 -9.03 24.68 -1.77
N PRO A 220 -8.62 23.44 -2.19
CA PRO A 220 -7.25 23.00 -2.02
C PRO A 220 -6.31 23.87 -2.87
N VAL A 221 -5.18 24.26 -2.30
CA VAL A 221 -4.14 25.06 -2.96
C VAL A 221 -2.80 24.39 -2.74
N GLY A 222 -2.18 23.90 -3.81
CA GLY A 222 -0.86 23.29 -3.84
C GLY A 222 0.09 24.09 -4.73
N SER A 223 1.24 23.50 -5.07
CA SER A 223 2.27 24.06 -5.97
C SER A 223 2.43 23.26 -7.25
N GLY A 224 1.72 22.13 -7.41
CA GLY A 224 1.87 21.18 -8.48
C GLY A 224 1.35 21.62 -9.86
N PRO A 225 1.55 20.78 -10.90
CA PRO A 225 1.23 21.13 -12.29
C PRO A 225 -0.27 21.23 -12.61
N PHE A 226 -1.14 20.76 -11.70
CA PHE A 226 -2.59 20.89 -11.82
C PHE A 226 -3.19 21.56 -10.60
N GLU A 227 -4.25 22.33 -10.81
CA GLU A 227 -5.04 22.98 -9.76
C GLU A 227 -6.47 22.43 -9.72
N PHE A 228 -7.11 22.54 -8.57
CA PHE A 228 -8.48 22.11 -8.35
C PHE A 228 -9.47 22.95 -9.14
N ASP A 229 -10.38 22.30 -9.88
CA ASP A 229 -11.49 22.94 -10.59
C ASP A 229 -12.82 22.69 -9.89
N SER A 230 -13.19 21.41 -9.73
CA SER A 230 -14.46 21.06 -9.12
C SER A 230 -14.51 19.62 -8.61
N TRP A 231 -15.34 19.37 -7.62
CA TRP A 231 -15.58 18.06 -7.02
C TRP A 231 -17.05 17.84 -6.67
N GLN A 232 -17.55 16.68 -7.02
CA GLN A 232 -18.81 16.17 -6.50
C GLN A 232 -18.56 14.80 -5.88
N GLU A 233 -18.62 14.72 -4.56
CA GLU A 233 -18.36 13.49 -3.80
C GLU A 233 -19.11 12.29 -4.38
N GLY A 234 -18.35 11.18 -4.60
CA GLY A 234 -18.86 9.95 -5.19
C GLY A 234 -19.22 10.02 -6.67
N SER A 235 -18.99 11.15 -7.35
CA SER A 235 -19.33 11.35 -8.76
C SER A 235 -18.09 11.67 -9.61
N TYR A 236 -17.35 12.72 -9.28
CA TYR A 236 -16.13 13.09 -10.02
C TYR A 236 -15.25 14.06 -9.25
N VAL A 237 -13.97 14.14 -9.67
CA VAL A 237 -13.03 15.24 -9.39
C VAL A 237 -12.48 15.75 -10.71
N ASP A 238 -12.46 17.06 -10.88
CA ASP A 238 -11.88 17.74 -12.02
C ASP A 238 -10.67 18.56 -11.57
N LEU A 239 -9.52 18.34 -12.22
CA LEU A 239 -8.34 19.17 -12.10
C LEU A 239 -8.06 19.83 -13.45
N VAL A 240 -7.60 21.08 -13.44
CA VAL A 240 -7.16 21.81 -14.64
C VAL A 240 -5.68 22.14 -14.54
N ARG A 241 -5.03 22.26 -15.69
CA ARG A 241 -3.62 22.61 -15.72
C ARG A 241 -3.38 23.98 -15.08
N HIS A 242 -2.40 24.05 -14.20
CA HIS A 242 -1.89 25.33 -13.69
C HIS A 242 -1.04 26.01 -14.76
N GLU A 243 -1.57 27.08 -15.39
CA GLU A 243 -0.92 27.74 -16.52
C GLU A 243 0.34 28.54 -16.13
N ASP A 244 0.45 28.93 -14.85
CA ASP A 244 1.60 29.65 -14.28
C ASP A 244 2.50 28.72 -13.44
N TYR A 245 2.46 27.40 -13.71
CA TYR A 245 3.27 26.43 -12.99
C TYR A 245 4.76 26.81 -13.01
N TRP A 246 5.38 26.81 -11.85
CA TRP A 246 6.78 27.24 -11.65
C TRP A 246 7.82 26.23 -12.17
N GLY A 247 7.48 24.94 -12.22
CA GLY A 247 8.38 23.83 -12.57
C GLY A 247 8.34 23.44 -14.05
N GLU A 248 9.14 22.46 -14.40
CA GLU A 248 9.21 21.85 -15.73
C GLU A 248 9.12 20.32 -15.63
N PRO A 249 8.44 19.63 -16.54
CA PRO A 249 7.78 20.19 -17.75
C PRO A 249 6.39 20.75 -17.45
N MET A 250 5.98 21.75 -18.23
CA MET A 250 4.57 22.16 -18.26
C MET A 250 3.70 20.98 -18.71
N ALA A 251 2.61 20.71 -18.00
CA ALA A 251 1.71 19.60 -18.31
C ALA A 251 1.14 19.69 -19.74
N ASN A 252 1.16 18.58 -20.49
CA ASN A 252 0.53 18.51 -21.82
C ASN A 252 -1.01 18.50 -21.72
N LEU A 253 -1.55 17.86 -20.70
CA LEU A 253 -3.00 17.84 -20.44
C LEU A 253 -3.49 19.20 -20.00
N LYS A 254 -4.71 19.56 -20.40
CA LYS A 254 -5.42 20.75 -19.88
C LYS A 254 -6.35 20.41 -18.71
N LYS A 255 -6.72 19.13 -18.59
CA LYS A 255 -7.68 18.68 -17.60
C LYS A 255 -7.48 17.20 -17.30
N ILE A 256 -7.66 16.82 -16.05
CA ILE A 256 -7.83 15.44 -15.61
C ILE A 256 -9.23 15.32 -15.02
N HIS A 257 -9.98 14.32 -15.47
CA HIS A 257 -11.32 14.00 -14.97
C HIS A 257 -11.29 12.62 -14.31
N PHE A 258 -11.35 12.59 -12.98
CA PHE A 258 -11.42 11.36 -12.20
C PHE A 258 -12.87 10.95 -11.97
N THR A 259 -13.22 9.70 -12.28
CA THR A 259 -14.57 9.16 -12.07
C THR A 259 -14.49 7.90 -11.22
N PRO A 260 -15.15 7.83 -10.04
CA PRO A 260 -15.21 6.60 -9.26
C PRO A 260 -16.15 5.57 -9.89
N ILE A 261 -15.64 4.40 -10.25
CA ILE A 261 -16.42 3.28 -10.79
C ILE A 261 -16.03 2.00 -10.04
N THR A 262 -16.78 1.63 -9.02
CA THR A 262 -16.46 0.49 -8.14
C THR A 262 -16.50 -0.86 -8.89
N GLU A 263 -17.46 -1.04 -9.81
CA GLU A 263 -17.65 -2.30 -10.51
C GLU A 263 -16.64 -2.48 -11.66
N ALA A 264 -15.73 -3.44 -11.55
CA ALA A 264 -14.67 -3.68 -12.53
C ALA A 264 -15.18 -3.95 -13.94
N THR A 265 -16.33 -4.66 -14.09
CA THR A 265 -16.95 -4.91 -15.40
C THR A 265 -17.45 -3.62 -16.04
N THR A 266 -17.91 -2.67 -15.25
CA THR A 266 -18.31 -1.33 -15.71
C THR A 266 -17.08 -0.55 -16.15
N ARG A 267 -15.99 -0.52 -15.35
CA ARG A 267 -14.72 0.14 -15.75
C ARG A 267 -14.21 -0.38 -17.10
N VAL A 268 -14.17 -1.71 -17.29
CA VAL A 268 -13.78 -2.31 -18.59
C VAL A 268 -14.72 -1.93 -19.72
N THR A 269 -16.01 -1.74 -19.44
CA THR A 269 -16.99 -1.32 -20.45
C THR A 269 -16.78 0.15 -20.84
N THR A 270 -16.51 1.04 -19.88
CA THR A 270 -16.25 2.46 -20.17
C THR A 270 -14.93 2.65 -20.95
N LEU A 271 -13.89 1.85 -20.65
CA LEU A 271 -12.67 1.81 -21.47
C LEU A 271 -12.96 1.38 -22.91
N ARG A 272 -13.70 0.28 -23.09
CA ARG A 272 -14.06 -0.22 -24.43
C ARG A 272 -14.86 0.79 -25.24
N ASN A 273 -15.77 1.52 -24.61
CA ASN A 273 -16.62 2.52 -25.27
C ASN A 273 -15.88 3.87 -25.50
N GLY A 274 -14.69 4.06 -24.94
CA GLY A 274 -13.94 5.32 -24.98
C GLY A 274 -14.55 6.43 -24.10
N GLU A 275 -15.30 6.05 -23.07
CA GLU A 275 -15.81 6.96 -22.04
C GLU A 275 -14.70 7.33 -21.05
N ASN A 276 -13.83 6.36 -20.72
CA ASN A 276 -12.59 6.56 -19.98
C ASN A 276 -11.38 6.19 -20.85
N ASP A 277 -10.32 6.94 -20.73
CA ASP A 277 -9.05 6.74 -21.41
C ASP A 277 -8.15 5.77 -20.62
N VAL A 278 -8.25 5.82 -19.28
CA VAL A 278 -7.54 4.95 -18.34
C VAL A 278 -8.51 4.39 -17.31
N ILE A 279 -8.36 3.11 -16.99
CA ILE A 279 -9.10 2.45 -15.89
C ILE A 279 -8.12 1.77 -14.94
N GLU A 280 -8.39 1.85 -13.65
CA GLU A 280 -7.59 1.29 -12.57
C GLU A 280 -8.02 -0.14 -12.21
N GLU A 281 -7.09 -0.95 -11.68
CA GLU A 281 -7.30 -2.30 -11.14
C GLU A 281 -8.08 -3.25 -12.04
N ILE A 282 -7.37 -4.07 -12.79
CA ILE A 282 -7.98 -5.11 -13.64
C ILE A 282 -7.98 -6.44 -12.90
N PRO A 283 -9.15 -7.00 -12.50
CA PRO A 283 -9.19 -8.31 -11.87
C PRO A 283 -8.74 -9.44 -12.82
N PRO A 284 -8.18 -10.57 -12.32
CA PRO A 284 -7.66 -11.67 -13.14
C PRO A 284 -8.63 -12.14 -14.22
N LYS A 285 -9.91 -12.23 -13.87
CA LYS A 285 -11.00 -12.69 -14.77
C LYS A 285 -11.25 -11.76 -15.96
N LEU A 286 -10.85 -10.50 -15.88
CA LEU A 286 -11.06 -9.49 -16.91
C LEU A 286 -9.83 -9.18 -17.77
N TYR A 287 -8.63 -9.73 -17.42
CA TYR A 287 -7.41 -9.50 -18.21
C TYR A 287 -7.58 -9.87 -19.68
N SER A 288 -8.13 -11.05 -19.96
CA SER A 288 -8.38 -11.46 -21.35
C SER A 288 -9.39 -10.55 -22.07
N THR A 289 -10.34 -9.99 -21.33
CA THR A 289 -11.34 -9.07 -21.88
C THR A 289 -10.71 -7.74 -22.27
N VAL A 290 -9.84 -7.18 -21.44
CA VAL A 290 -9.13 -5.93 -21.74
C VAL A 290 -8.14 -6.14 -22.89
N ARG A 291 -7.33 -7.23 -22.86
CA ARG A 291 -6.39 -7.57 -23.93
C ARG A 291 -7.04 -7.78 -25.31
N ASN A 292 -8.35 -8.03 -25.36
CA ASN A 292 -9.12 -8.16 -26.61
C ASN A 292 -9.81 -6.85 -27.04
N ILE A 293 -9.58 -5.72 -26.37
CA ILE A 293 -9.97 -4.40 -26.84
C ILE A 293 -8.93 -3.98 -27.88
N GLU A 294 -9.36 -3.66 -29.13
CA GLU A 294 -8.46 -3.43 -30.26
C GLU A 294 -7.56 -2.19 -30.09
N ASP A 295 -8.00 -1.20 -29.32
CA ASP A 295 -7.37 0.11 -29.13
C ASP A 295 -7.04 0.38 -27.66
N ALA A 296 -6.66 -0.66 -26.90
CA ALA A 296 -6.23 -0.52 -25.51
C ALA A 296 -5.23 -1.62 -25.11
N SER A 297 -4.34 -1.29 -24.19
CA SER A 297 -3.39 -2.20 -23.57
C SER A 297 -3.63 -2.35 -22.06
N ILE A 298 -2.88 -3.25 -21.43
CA ILE A 298 -2.72 -3.33 -19.99
C ILE A 298 -1.30 -2.88 -19.66
N ASP A 299 -1.21 -1.78 -18.96
CA ASP A 299 0.06 -1.25 -18.44
C ASP A 299 0.13 -1.59 -16.95
N GLU A 300 1.24 -2.18 -16.52
CA GLU A 300 1.35 -2.71 -15.17
C GLU A 300 2.78 -2.68 -14.63
N VAL A 301 2.90 -2.48 -13.32
CA VAL A 301 4.17 -2.51 -12.58
C VAL A 301 3.96 -3.27 -11.26
N PRO A 302 4.94 -4.02 -10.73
CA PRO A 302 4.87 -4.53 -9.37
C PRO A 302 4.72 -3.38 -8.37
N GLY A 303 3.71 -3.44 -7.51
CA GLY A 303 3.49 -2.45 -6.45
C GLY A 303 4.40 -2.70 -5.24
N ILE A 304 4.15 -1.99 -4.14
CA ILE A 304 4.92 -2.12 -2.89
C ILE A 304 4.26 -3.05 -1.86
N GLY A 305 3.53 -4.07 -2.30
CA GLY A 305 2.91 -5.06 -1.42
C GLY A 305 3.77 -6.30 -1.22
N TYR A 306 3.74 -6.87 -0.03
CA TYR A 306 4.36 -8.14 0.33
C TYR A 306 3.32 -9.07 0.92
N PHE A 307 3.07 -10.22 0.29
CA PHE A 307 2.13 -11.24 0.75
C PHE A 307 2.84 -12.55 1.07
N TYR A 308 2.43 -13.21 2.14
CA TYR A 308 3.18 -14.32 2.71
C TYR A 308 2.32 -15.31 3.49
N LEU A 309 2.87 -16.52 3.66
CA LEU A 309 2.49 -17.47 4.71
C LEU A 309 3.47 -17.32 5.86
N SER A 310 2.99 -17.25 7.08
CA SER A 310 3.81 -17.13 8.28
C SER A 310 3.43 -18.17 9.33
N PHE A 311 4.29 -18.31 10.32
CA PHE A 311 4.19 -19.30 11.38
C PHE A 311 4.10 -18.66 12.76
N ASN A 312 3.52 -19.38 13.71
CA ASN A 312 3.69 -19.08 15.13
C ASN A 312 5.08 -19.57 15.58
N CYS A 313 6.05 -18.65 15.66
CA CYS A 313 7.41 -18.97 16.12
C CYS A 313 7.53 -18.97 17.65
N LYS A 314 6.45 -18.65 18.39
CA LYS A 314 6.43 -18.57 19.84
C LYS A 314 6.00 -19.88 20.50
N GLU A 315 4.92 -20.49 20.02
CA GLU A 315 4.28 -21.65 20.64
C GLU A 315 3.98 -22.77 19.64
N GLY A 316 3.88 -23.98 20.13
CA GLY A 316 3.56 -25.17 19.36
C GLY A 316 4.70 -25.68 18.47
N PRO A 317 4.43 -26.68 17.61
CA PRO A 317 5.47 -27.31 16.79
C PRO A 317 6.18 -26.32 15.85
N THR A 318 5.50 -25.29 15.36
CA THR A 318 6.06 -24.28 14.46
C THR A 318 7.06 -23.34 15.12
N SER A 319 7.23 -23.39 16.45
CA SER A 319 8.35 -22.72 17.11
C SER A 319 9.72 -23.30 16.73
N ASP A 320 9.77 -24.58 16.29
CA ASP A 320 10.96 -25.24 15.78
C ASP A 320 11.14 -24.91 14.28
N PRO A 321 12.29 -24.31 13.85
CA PRO A 321 12.60 -24.06 12.44
C PRO A 321 12.51 -25.31 11.56
N LYS A 322 12.90 -26.48 12.08
CA LYS A 322 12.81 -27.76 11.36
C LYS A 322 11.37 -28.12 10.96
N VAL A 323 10.41 -27.80 11.84
CA VAL A 323 8.98 -28.02 11.55
C VAL A 323 8.49 -27.06 10.47
N ARG A 324 8.97 -25.82 10.47
CA ARG A 324 8.65 -24.85 9.41
C ARG A 324 9.24 -25.27 8.07
N GLU A 325 10.47 -25.79 8.07
CA GLU A 325 11.09 -26.40 6.91
C GLU A 325 10.30 -27.63 6.40
N ALA A 326 9.81 -28.48 7.29
CA ALA A 326 8.95 -29.59 6.93
C ALA A 326 7.64 -29.13 6.25
N VAL A 327 7.06 -28.02 6.71
CA VAL A 327 5.87 -27.41 6.08
C VAL A 327 6.20 -26.86 4.69
N ASP A 328 7.38 -26.26 4.50
CA ASP A 328 7.85 -25.76 3.21
C ASP A 328 7.89 -26.92 2.18
N TYR A 329 8.40 -28.08 2.53
CA TYR A 329 8.37 -29.29 1.69
C TYR A 329 6.97 -29.85 1.42
N CYS A 330 5.94 -29.44 2.15
CA CYS A 330 4.59 -30.01 1.97
C CYS A 330 3.89 -29.52 0.69
N PHE A 331 4.25 -28.35 0.16
CA PHE A 331 3.54 -27.76 -0.97
C PHE A 331 4.51 -26.92 -1.84
N SER A 332 4.06 -26.50 -3.02
CA SER A 332 4.83 -25.56 -3.86
C SER A 332 4.16 -24.19 -3.80
N MET A 333 4.86 -23.19 -3.27
CA MET A 333 4.40 -21.80 -3.28
C MET A 333 4.33 -21.26 -4.70
N ASP A 334 5.27 -21.62 -5.58
CA ASP A 334 5.29 -21.21 -6.99
C ASP A 334 4.03 -21.67 -7.72
N GLN A 335 3.65 -22.96 -7.51
CA GLN A 335 2.42 -23.47 -8.09
C GLN A 335 1.17 -22.79 -7.52
N ALA A 336 1.16 -22.47 -6.23
CA ALA A 336 0.05 -21.78 -5.61
C ALA A 336 -0.10 -20.35 -6.17
N VAL A 337 1.00 -19.61 -6.31
CA VAL A 337 1.02 -18.27 -6.90
C VAL A 337 0.59 -18.31 -8.37
N SER A 338 1.16 -19.23 -9.17
CA SER A 338 0.79 -19.34 -10.57
C SER A 338 -0.68 -19.69 -10.79
N ASN A 339 -1.27 -20.54 -9.93
CA ASN A 339 -2.66 -20.95 -10.09
C ASN A 339 -3.69 -19.90 -9.59
N TYR A 340 -3.35 -19.10 -8.57
CA TYR A 340 -4.34 -18.31 -7.83
C TYR A 340 -4.08 -16.81 -7.81
N VAL A 341 -2.86 -16.37 -8.14
CA VAL A 341 -2.46 -14.95 -8.10
C VAL A 341 -2.23 -14.38 -9.48
N GLU A 342 -1.49 -15.08 -10.36
CA GLU A 342 -1.26 -14.62 -11.73
C GLU A 342 -2.56 -14.41 -12.51
N PRO A 343 -2.60 -13.42 -13.40
CA PRO A 343 -1.54 -12.49 -13.80
C PRO A 343 -1.45 -11.22 -12.95
N THR A 344 -2.26 -11.07 -11.88
CA THR A 344 -2.36 -9.83 -11.08
C THR A 344 -1.23 -9.62 -10.08
N GLY A 345 -0.33 -10.56 -9.98
CA GLY A 345 0.84 -10.49 -9.12
C GLY A 345 1.96 -11.36 -9.66
N ILE A 346 3.12 -11.23 -9.05
CA ILE A 346 4.31 -12.00 -9.35
C ILE A 346 4.78 -12.77 -8.11
N ARG A 347 5.49 -13.88 -8.33
CA ARG A 347 6.16 -14.62 -7.26
C ARG A 347 7.20 -13.75 -6.58
N GLN A 348 7.29 -13.83 -5.26
CA GLN A 348 8.23 -13.06 -4.43
C GLN A 348 8.99 -14.00 -3.49
N TYR A 349 10.31 -13.81 -3.35
CA TYR A 349 11.21 -14.69 -2.60
C TYR A 349 11.80 -14.05 -1.34
N SER A 350 11.47 -12.77 -1.09
CA SER A 350 11.92 -12.03 0.10
C SER A 350 10.78 -11.18 0.66
N PRO A 351 10.91 -10.60 1.85
CA PRO A 351 9.96 -9.60 2.35
C PRO A 351 9.93 -8.32 1.50
N PHE A 352 10.96 -8.06 0.70
CA PHE A 352 11.04 -6.84 -0.10
C PHE A 352 10.27 -6.98 -1.41
N PRO A 353 9.30 -6.09 -1.69
CA PRO A 353 8.70 -5.96 -3.02
C PRO A 353 9.75 -5.81 -4.11
N ALA A 354 9.44 -6.29 -5.33
CA ALA A 354 10.40 -6.34 -6.42
C ALA A 354 11.09 -4.99 -6.70
N SER A 355 10.32 -3.90 -6.70
CA SER A 355 10.86 -2.55 -6.93
C SER A 355 11.87 -2.11 -5.87
N ILE A 356 11.64 -2.48 -4.60
CA ILE A 356 12.59 -2.19 -3.51
C ILE A 356 13.81 -3.10 -3.60
N ALA A 357 13.60 -4.38 -3.89
CA ALA A 357 14.70 -5.32 -4.03
C ALA A 357 15.66 -4.92 -5.15
N ASP A 358 15.12 -4.46 -6.28
CA ASP A 358 15.88 -3.96 -7.43
C ASP A 358 16.61 -2.65 -7.11
N ASP A 359 15.94 -1.67 -6.51
CA ASP A 359 16.55 -0.38 -6.15
C ASP A 359 17.70 -0.52 -5.14
N TRP A 360 17.58 -1.49 -4.23
CA TRP A 360 18.62 -1.79 -3.24
C TRP A 360 19.63 -2.84 -3.73
N ASP A 361 19.43 -3.41 -4.91
CA ASP A 361 20.29 -4.50 -5.44
C ASP A 361 20.49 -5.61 -4.38
N PHE A 362 19.38 -6.12 -3.83
CA PHE A 362 19.39 -7.25 -2.90
C PHE A 362 19.62 -8.59 -3.62
N PRO A 363 20.21 -9.60 -2.96
CA PRO A 363 20.57 -10.87 -3.59
C PRO A 363 19.34 -11.80 -3.75
N VAL A 364 18.33 -11.38 -4.52
CA VAL A 364 17.07 -12.12 -4.72
C VAL A 364 17.34 -13.49 -5.36
N ASP A 365 18.29 -13.58 -6.28
CA ASP A 365 18.69 -14.84 -6.92
C ASP A 365 19.22 -15.89 -5.91
N GLU A 366 19.84 -15.45 -4.82
CA GLU A 366 20.29 -16.33 -3.73
C GLU A 366 19.09 -16.73 -2.86
N TRP A 367 18.19 -15.82 -2.57
CA TRP A 367 17.00 -16.07 -1.76
C TRP A 367 15.99 -16.98 -2.49
N GLU A 368 15.92 -16.93 -3.81
CA GLU A 368 15.12 -17.84 -4.63
C GLU A 368 15.49 -19.32 -4.42
N GLN A 369 16.73 -19.61 -4.00
CA GLN A 369 17.19 -20.97 -3.75
C GLN A 369 16.84 -21.50 -2.35
N ILE A 370 16.32 -20.64 -1.44
CA ILE A 370 16.02 -21.03 -0.05
C ILE A 370 14.73 -21.88 0.05
N PRO A 371 13.60 -21.52 -0.60
CA PRO A 371 12.40 -22.36 -0.59
C PRO A 371 12.66 -23.73 -1.24
N HIS A 372 11.98 -24.73 -0.75
CA HIS A 372 12.13 -26.10 -1.26
C HIS A 372 11.05 -26.45 -2.29
N ASP A 373 11.43 -27.28 -3.24
CA ASP A 373 10.44 -28.01 -4.05
C ASP A 373 9.64 -28.97 -3.17
N LYS A 374 8.37 -29.17 -3.52
CA LYS A 374 7.50 -30.08 -2.79
C LYS A 374 8.10 -31.50 -2.74
N ASP A 375 8.38 -31.98 -1.54
CA ASP A 375 8.81 -33.34 -1.25
C ASP A 375 8.14 -33.87 0.04
N ILE A 376 7.05 -34.62 -0.12
CA ILE A 376 6.26 -35.15 0.99
C ILE A 376 7.03 -36.16 1.84
N GLU A 377 7.95 -36.96 1.25
CA GLU A 377 8.72 -37.91 2.02
C GLU A 377 9.77 -37.21 2.89
N GLN A 378 10.41 -36.15 2.37
CA GLN A 378 11.30 -35.31 3.15
C GLN A 378 10.54 -34.59 4.28
N ALA A 379 9.36 -34.04 3.98
CA ALA A 379 8.49 -33.42 4.99
C ALA A 379 8.18 -34.38 6.14
N LYS A 380 7.78 -35.62 5.83
CA LYS A 380 7.50 -36.64 6.85
C LYS A 380 8.72 -36.94 7.72
N ALA A 381 9.89 -37.09 7.10
CA ALA A 381 11.11 -37.35 7.83
C ALA A 381 11.47 -36.25 8.82
N LEU A 382 11.31 -34.98 8.43
CA LEU A 382 11.54 -33.82 9.29
C LEU A 382 10.51 -33.72 10.43
N PHE A 383 9.22 -34.00 10.17
CA PHE A 383 8.19 -34.04 11.22
C PHE A 383 8.46 -35.17 12.22
N GLU A 384 8.91 -36.35 11.76
CA GLU A 384 9.29 -37.47 12.64
C GLU A 384 10.52 -37.10 13.49
N GLU A 385 11.54 -36.48 12.89
CA GLU A 385 12.76 -36.05 13.59
C GLU A 385 12.44 -34.96 14.64
N ALA A 386 11.52 -34.04 14.33
CA ALA A 386 11.05 -33.01 15.27
C ALA A 386 10.07 -33.56 16.32
N GLY A 387 9.66 -34.83 16.21
CA GLY A 387 8.75 -35.48 17.16
C GLY A 387 7.32 -34.97 17.11
N VAL A 388 6.86 -34.47 15.98
CA VAL A 388 5.48 -33.96 15.82
C VAL A 388 4.51 -35.13 15.76
N PRO A 389 3.52 -35.25 16.69
CA PRO A 389 2.55 -36.34 16.66
C PRO A 389 1.66 -36.29 15.41
N MET A 390 1.42 -37.42 14.76
CA MET A 390 0.60 -37.50 13.54
C MET A 390 -0.87 -37.14 13.74
N ASP A 391 -1.35 -37.13 14.98
CA ASP A 391 -2.68 -36.69 15.40
C ASP A 391 -2.74 -35.21 15.82
N TYR A 392 -1.61 -34.48 15.68
CA TYR A 392 -1.56 -33.04 15.96
C TYR A 392 -2.58 -32.27 15.11
N SER A 393 -3.21 -31.27 15.74
CA SER A 393 -4.26 -30.46 15.10
C SER A 393 -3.71 -29.14 14.58
N TRP A 394 -3.48 -29.09 13.27
CA TRP A 394 -2.98 -27.89 12.59
C TRP A 394 -4.09 -26.87 12.36
N LYS A 395 -3.78 -25.60 12.63
CA LYS A 395 -4.69 -24.46 12.46
C LYS A 395 -4.03 -23.40 11.58
N VAL A 396 -4.63 -23.17 10.42
CA VAL A 396 -4.26 -22.07 9.52
C VAL A 396 -5.38 -21.04 9.56
N ILE A 397 -5.10 -19.81 9.96
CA ILE A 397 -6.06 -18.71 9.89
C ILE A 397 -5.77 -17.84 8.67
N VAL A 398 -6.82 -17.39 7.98
CA VAL A 398 -6.72 -16.57 6.80
C VAL A 398 -7.72 -15.41 6.87
N PRO A 399 -7.35 -14.19 6.43
CA PRO A 399 -8.27 -13.08 6.35
C PRO A 399 -9.27 -13.27 5.19
N PRO A 400 -10.28 -12.38 5.03
CA PRO A 400 -11.32 -12.51 4.01
C PRO A 400 -10.80 -12.11 2.61
N ASP A 401 -9.82 -12.86 2.09
CA ASP A 401 -9.19 -12.68 0.78
C ASP A 401 -9.00 -14.03 0.10
N ASP A 402 -9.46 -14.15 -1.14
CA ASP A 402 -9.50 -15.43 -1.87
C ASP A 402 -8.09 -15.96 -2.17
N LYS A 403 -7.14 -15.10 -2.56
CA LYS A 403 -5.76 -15.51 -2.89
C LYS A 403 -5.05 -16.07 -1.65
N ARG A 404 -5.17 -15.35 -0.52
CA ARG A 404 -4.60 -15.77 0.77
C ARG A 404 -5.21 -17.07 1.28
N GLU A 405 -6.53 -17.25 1.12
CA GLU A 405 -7.21 -18.49 1.46
C GLU A 405 -6.70 -19.67 0.63
N GLN A 406 -6.49 -19.49 -0.67
CA GLN A 406 -5.96 -20.56 -1.54
C GLN A 406 -4.55 -20.99 -1.18
N ILE A 407 -3.70 -20.08 -0.71
CA ILE A 407 -2.38 -20.43 -0.14
C ILE A 407 -2.55 -21.27 1.12
N GLY A 408 -3.41 -20.87 2.05
CA GLY A 408 -3.72 -21.65 3.25
C GLY A 408 -4.26 -23.05 2.94
N ILE A 409 -5.12 -23.17 1.92
CA ILE A 409 -5.65 -24.46 1.44
C ILE A 409 -4.54 -25.31 0.83
N SER A 410 -3.60 -24.73 0.08
CA SER A 410 -2.47 -25.43 -0.52
C SER A 410 -1.60 -26.08 0.56
N VAL A 411 -1.26 -25.34 1.61
CA VAL A 411 -0.53 -25.86 2.79
C VAL A 411 -1.32 -26.98 3.48
N SER A 412 -2.62 -26.75 3.73
CA SER A 412 -3.48 -27.75 4.36
C SER A 412 -3.52 -29.08 3.58
N ASN A 413 -3.57 -29.00 2.25
CA ASN A 413 -3.55 -30.19 1.41
C ASN A 413 -2.21 -30.94 1.50
N GLY A 414 -1.09 -30.20 1.50
CA GLY A 414 0.24 -30.78 1.68
C GLY A 414 0.42 -31.48 3.03
N LEU A 415 -0.03 -30.86 4.12
CA LEU A 415 -0.01 -31.49 5.45
C LEU A 415 -0.86 -32.77 5.51
N LYS A 416 -2.03 -32.78 4.87
CA LYS A 416 -2.86 -33.99 4.77
C LYS A 416 -2.17 -35.08 3.95
N GLU A 417 -1.48 -34.74 2.87
CA GLU A 417 -0.68 -35.67 2.08
C GLU A 417 0.53 -36.22 2.88
N ALA A 418 1.11 -35.40 3.75
CA ALA A 418 2.13 -35.84 4.71
C ALA A 418 1.58 -36.80 5.80
N GLY A 419 0.25 -36.91 5.92
CA GLY A 419 -0.42 -37.88 6.80
C GLY A 419 -1.17 -37.28 7.99
N PHE A 420 -1.17 -35.97 8.18
CA PHE A 420 -1.94 -35.33 9.25
C PHE A 420 -3.43 -35.31 8.91
N SER A 421 -4.26 -35.90 9.77
CA SER A 421 -5.71 -35.96 9.57
C SER A 421 -6.45 -34.71 10.04
N ASN A 422 -5.87 -33.98 11.01
CA ASN A 422 -6.49 -32.86 11.70
C ASN A 422 -5.89 -31.53 11.21
N VAL A 423 -6.28 -31.07 10.02
CA VAL A 423 -5.80 -29.80 9.46
C VAL A 423 -7.00 -28.92 9.11
N SER A 424 -7.08 -27.75 9.73
CA SER A 424 -8.16 -26.78 9.51
C SER A 424 -7.62 -25.50 8.87
N VAL A 425 -8.38 -24.97 7.91
CA VAL A 425 -8.19 -23.59 7.38
C VAL A 425 -9.43 -22.82 7.81
N GLN A 426 -9.23 -21.71 8.51
CA GLN A 426 -10.31 -20.86 9.02
C GLN A 426 -10.25 -19.49 8.35
N ARG A 427 -11.19 -19.24 7.43
CA ARG A 427 -11.41 -17.90 6.90
C ARG A 427 -12.18 -17.09 7.94
N LEU A 428 -11.61 -15.99 8.39
CA LEU A 428 -12.14 -15.14 9.45
C LEU A 428 -12.41 -13.73 8.89
N ASP A 429 -13.41 -13.04 9.41
CA ASP A 429 -13.49 -11.61 9.22
C ASP A 429 -12.30 -10.90 9.89
N TRP A 430 -12.04 -9.64 9.52
CA TRP A 430 -10.86 -8.94 9.99
C TRP A 430 -10.78 -8.80 11.51
N GLY A 431 -11.91 -8.57 12.18
CA GLY A 431 -11.95 -8.45 13.64
C GLY A 431 -11.56 -9.75 14.33
N ALA A 432 -12.18 -10.86 13.92
CA ALA A 432 -11.89 -12.19 14.45
C ALA A 432 -10.48 -12.68 14.09
N PHE A 433 -9.98 -12.30 12.90
CA PHE A 433 -8.60 -12.61 12.49
C PHE A 433 -7.60 -11.91 13.41
N LEU A 434 -7.75 -10.60 13.62
CA LEU A 434 -6.85 -9.81 14.45
C LEU A 434 -6.89 -10.23 15.93
N GLU A 435 -8.08 -10.56 16.45
CA GLU A 435 -8.21 -11.07 17.82
C GLU A 435 -7.37 -12.33 18.05
N LYS A 436 -7.34 -13.26 17.09
CA LYS A 436 -6.50 -14.46 17.15
C LYS A 436 -5.03 -14.19 16.88
N TYR A 437 -4.75 -13.40 15.83
CA TYR A 437 -3.41 -13.06 15.38
C TYR A 437 -2.52 -12.51 16.48
N VAL A 438 -3.05 -11.61 17.33
CA VAL A 438 -2.29 -10.93 18.39
C VAL A 438 -1.98 -11.81 19.61
N THR A 439 -2.52 -13.03 19.71
CA THR A 439 -2.32 -13.88 20.90
C THR A 439 -0.97 -14.59 20.91
N GLY A 440 -0.47 -14.96 19.73
CA GLY A 440 0.70 -15.84 19.60
C GLY A 440 0.49 -17.22 20.27
N SER A 441 -0.78 -17.64 20.44
CA SER A 441 -1.12 -18.92 21.05
C SER A 441 -1.29 -20.03 20.01
N GLU A 442 -0.72 -21.21 20.25
CA GLU A 442 -0.95 -22.39 19.40
C GLU A 442 -2.41 -22.87 19.43
N ASP A 443 -3.18 -22.46 20.43
CA ASP A 443 -4.62 -22.72 20.48
C ASP A 443 -5.40 -21.92 19.44
N ASP A 444 -4.88 -20.80 18.99
CA ASP A 444 -5.50 -19.94 17.99
C ASP A 444 -4.99 -20.21 16.57
N TYR A 445 -3.68 -20.35 16.39
CA TYR A 445 -3.07 -20.65 15.09
C TYR A 445 -1.67 -21.26 15.21
N ASN A 446 -1.30 -22.06 14.19
CA ASN A 446 0.07 -22.46 13.93
C ASN A 446 0.64 -21.69 12.74
N MET A 447 -0.21 -21.34 11.78
CA MET A 447 0.13 -20.63 10.56
C MET A 447 -0.96 -19.61 10.24
N TYR A 448 -0.57 -18.55 9.52
CA TYR A 448 -1.51 -17.58 8.96
C TYR A 448 -1.01 -17.05 7.63
N THR A 449 -1.93 -16.55 6.80
CA THR A 449 -1.59 -15.79 5.61
C THR A 449 -1.94 -14.33 5.81
N LEU A 450 -1.04 -13.43 5.41
CA LEU A 450 -1.28 -11.99 5.53
C LEU A 450 -0.59 -11.25 4.38
N GLY A 451 -0.77 -9.96 4.31
CA GLY A 451 -0.05 -9.04 3.44
C GLY A 451 0.36 -7.80 4.20
N TRP A 452 1.37 -7.15 3.72
CA TRP A 452 1.91 -5.91 4.25
C TRP A 452 2.24 -4.94 3.11
N SER A 453 2.08 -3.66 3.36
CA SER A 453 2.60 -2.57 2.52
C SER A 453 3.10 -1.46 3.43
N GLY A 454 4.02 -0.66 2.94
CA GLY A 454 4.61 0.44 3.70
C GLY A 454 5.34 1.40 2.77
N THR A 455 6.07 2.34 3.33
CA THR A 455 6.97 3.20 2.55
C THR A 455 7.99 2.34 1.78
N PRO A 456 8.48 2.79 0.62
CA PRO A 456 9.39 2.00 -0.21
C PRO A 456 10.83 1.96 0.35
N ASP A 457 10.95 1.57 1.60
CA ASP A 457 12.22 1.36 2.30
C ASP A 457 12.25 -0.04 2.92
N PRO A 458 13.38 -0.75 2.93
CA PRO A 458 13.52 -2.06 3.57
C PRO A 458 13.08 -2.08 5.04
N ASP A 459 13.20 -0.96 5.76
CA ASP A 459 12.77 -0.80 7.14
C ASP A 459 11.28 -1.13 7.31
N ALA A 460 10.43 -0.62 6.45
CA ALA A 460 9.00 -0.84 6.51
C ALA A 460 8.61 -2.33 6.40
N PHE A 461 9.43 -3.15 5.73
CA PHE A 461 9.21 -4.57 5.49
C PHE A 461 10.00 -5.50 6.41
N THR A 462 10.79 -4.95 7.33
CA THR A 462 11.60 -5.75 8.25
C THR A 462 11.36 -5.37 9.70
N TYR A 463 11.45 -4.08 10.05
CA TYR A 463 11.35 -3.63 11.44
C TYR A 463 10.03 -4.02 12.09
N TYR A 464 8.92 -3.71 11.44
CA TYR A 464 7.59 -4.01 11.99
C TYR A 464 7.26 -5.51 12.03
N MET A 465 7.78 -6.30 11.07
CA MET A 465 7.46 -7.72 10.96
C MET A 465 8.41 -8.63 11.72
N PHE A 466 9.68 -8.23 11.90
CA PHE A 466 10.72 -9.07 12.50
C PHE A 466 11.52 -8.36 13.58
N GLY A 467 11.50 -7.01 13.61
CA GLY A 467 12.15 -6.23 14.66
C GLY A 467 11.55 -6.62 16.02
N ARG A 468 12.41 -6.86 17.01
CA ARG A 468 11.99 -7.28 18.33
C ARG A 468 11.86 -6.08 19.25
N THR A 469 10.71 -5.42 19.20
CA THR A 469 10.31 -4.45 20.22
C THR A 469 9.02 -4.93 20.89
N GLU A 470 8.81 -4.56 22.16
CA GLU A 470 7.57 -4.88 22.86
C GLU A 470 6.35 -4.29 22.13
N ASP A 471 6.52 -3.17 21.44
CA ASP A 471 5.46 -2.47 20.73
C ASP A 471 5.04 -3.16 19.42
N THR A 472 5.90 -3.97 18.81
CA THR A 472 5.60 -4.68 17.55
C THR A 472 5.18 -6.13 17.74
N LEU A 473 5.58 -6.78 18.85
CA LEU A 473 5.23 -8.17 19.12
C LEU A 473 3.72 -8.36 19.28
N GLY A 474 3.16 -9.27 18.47
CA GLY A 474 1.74 -9.55 18.44
C GLY A 474 0.90 -8.48 17.76
N VAL A 475 1.48 -7.39 17.32
CA VAL A 475 0.78 -6.28 16.64
C VAL A 475 1.07 -6.33 15.14
N THR A 476 2.32 -6.13 14.74
CA THR A 476 2.80 -6.25 13.36
C THR A 476 3.71 -7.46 13.18
N ASN A 477 4.51 -7.81 14.21
CA ASN A 477 5.24 -9.06 14.27
C ASN A 477 4.34 -10.18 14.87
N GLY A 478 3.34 -10.61 14.13
CA GLY A 478 2.42 -11.70 14.54
C GLY A 478 3.03 -13.09 14.47
N CYS A 479 4.19 -13.25 13.80
CA CYS A 479 4.94 -14.50 13.86
C CYS A 479 5.74 -14.64 15.16
N TYR A 480 5.90 -13.58 15.94
CA TYR A 480 6.71 -13.58 17.17
C TYR A 480 8.16 -14.02 16.92
N TYR A 481 8.71 -13.70 15.74
CA TYR A 481 10.07 -14.05 15.39
C TYR A 481 11.07 -13.47 16.39
N GLY A 482 12.10 -14.24 16.73
CA GLY A 482 13.09 -13.86 17.75
C GLY A 482 12.64 -14.06 19.20
N ALA A 483 11.38 -14.48 19.46
CA ALA A 483 10.92 -14.72 20.83
C ALA A 483 11.70 -15.86 21.52
N ASN A 484 11.99 -16.95 20.79
CA ASN A 484 12.56 -18.19 21.33
C ASN A 484 13.87 -18.64 20.64
N SER A 485 14.42 -17.86 19.69
CA SER A 485 15.61 -18.19 18.92
C SER A 485 16.68 -17.13 19.13
N GLU A 486 17.92 -17.52 19.42
CA GLU A 486 19.04 -16.56 19.52
C GLU A 486 19.39 -16.02 18.13
N GLU A 487 19.36 -16.83 17.09
CA GLU A 487 19.54 -16.42 15.70
C GLU A 487 18.49 -15.39 15.29
N GLY A 488 17.24 -15.61 15.68
CA GLY A 488 16.15 -14.67 15.46
C GLY A 488 16.31 -13.35 16.22
N LYS A 489 16.89 -13.38 17.44
CA LYS A 489 17.20 -12.16 18.18
C LYS A 489 18.35 -11.37 17.53
N GLU A 490 19.36 -12.07 17.03
CA GLU A 490 20.47 -11.43 16.32
C GLU A 490 20.00 -10.81 15.01
N ALA A 491 19.13 -11.49 14.25
CA ALA A 491 18.52 -10.93 13.04
C ALA A 491 17.67 -9.68 13.36
N ALA A 492 16.85 -9.75 14.42
CA ALA A 492 16.06 -8.61 14.87
C ALA A 492 16.92 -7.41 15.29
N GLN A 493 18.06 -7.65 15.95
CA GLN A 493 18.99 -6.58 16.32
C GLN A 493 19.64 -5.94 15.08
N LYS A 494 20.07 -6.74 14.09
CA LYS A 494 20.59 -6.20 12.82
C LYS A 494 19.58 -5.32 12.09
N ILE A 495 18.29 -5.65 12.16
CA ILE A 495 17.22 -4.81 11.59
C ILE A 495 17.14 -3.47 12.32
N VAL A 496 17.25 -3.47 13.66
CA VAL A 496 17.28 -2.22 14.45
C VAL A 496 18.53 -1.40 14.13
N ASP A 497 19.69 -2.05 14.07
CA ASP A 497 20.96 -1.37 13.74
C ASP A 497 20.90 -0.77 12.33
N ALA A 498 20.28 -1.47 11.36
CA ALA A 498 20.07 -0.96 10.01
C ALA A 498 19.15 0.28 10.01
N ARG A 499 18.06 0.24 10.79
CA ARG A 499 17.13 1.38 10.92
C ARG A 499 17.86 2.63 11.47
N GLU A 500 18.79 2.45 12.39
CA GLU A 500 19.51 3.53 13.05
C GLU A 500 20.79 3.97 12.29
N SER A 501 21.14 3.33 11.17
CA SER A 501 22.29 3.72 10.34
C SER A 501 21.89 4.73 9.26
N ALA A 502 22.72 5.79 9.11
CA ALA A 502 22.60 6.74 8.00
C ALA A 502 23.27 6.24 6.71
N SER A 503 24.04 5.14 6.77
CA SER A 503 24.75 4.59 5.61
C SER A 503 23.88 3.58 4.84
N ARG A 504 23.52 3.89 3.59
CA ARG A 504 22.77 2.97 2.73
C ARG A 504 23.48 1.62 2.55
N ASP A 505 24.81 1.62 2.38
CA ASP A 505 25.59 0.39 2.21
C ASP A 505 25.57 -0.48 3.48
N GLU A 506 25.71 0.13 4.65
CA GLU A 506 25.62 -0.58 5.93
C GLU A 506 24.22 -1.12 6.16
N ARG A 507 23.20 -0.31 5.91
CA ARG A 507 21.79 -0.76 5.96
C ARG A 507 21.55 -1.94 5.04
N LYS A 508 22.00 -1.87 3.76
CA LYS A 508 21.90 -2.96 2.79
C LYS A 508 22.52 -4.25 3.34
N GLN A 509 23.74 -4.17 3.88
CA GLN A 509 24.44 -5.33 4.44
C GLN A 509 23.64 -5.94 5.60
N LEU A 510 23.22 -5.13 6.57
CA LEU A 510 22.51 -5.58 7.77
C LEU A 510 21.14 -6.19 7.42
N TYR A 511 20.38 -5.56 6.51
CA TYR A 511 19.12 -6.13 6.03
C TYR A 511 19.34 -7.44 5.27
N THR A 512 20.37 -7.53 4.41
CA THR A 512 20.70 -8.77 3.70
C THR A 512 20.95 -9.92 4.67
N GLU A 513 21.82 -9.69 5.67
CA GLU A 513 22.13 -10.71 6.67
C GLU A 513 20.90 -11.11 7.50
N ALA A 514 20.12 -10.14 7.96
CA ALA A 514 18.93 -10.40 8.78
C ALA A 514 17.85 -11.17 7.98
N VAL A 515 17.55 -10.71 6.76
CA VAL A 515 16.53 -11.33 5.90
C VAL A 515 16.94 -12.73 5.48
N THR A 516 18.21 -12.97 5.17
CA THR A 516 18.72 -14.33 4.89
C THR A 516 18.42 -15.26 6.06
N THR A 517 18.72 -14.84 7.30
CA THR A 517 18.40 -15.63 8.51
C THR A 517 16.89 -15.88 8.66
N VAL A 518 16.05 -14.85 8.46
CA VAL A 518 14.57 -14.97 8.52
C VAL A 518 14.05 -15.99 7.52
N LEU A 519 14.60 -16.01 6.30
CA LEU A 519 14.22 -16.92 5.22
C LEU A 519 14.72 -18.34 5.46
N GLU A 520 15.96 -18.52 5.91
CA GLU A 520 16.53 -19.82 6.26
C GLU A 520 15.78 -20.47 7.43
N ASP A 521 15.37 -19.67 8.41
CA ASP A 521 14.52 -20.09 9.53
C ASP A 521 13.05 -20.31 9.15
N ARG A 522 12.64 -19.95 7.93
CA ARG A 522 11.24 -19.98 7.45
C ARG A 522 10.28 -19.30 8.42
N ALA A 523 10.66 -18.18 9.00
CA ALA A 523 9.72 -17.40 9.82
C ALA A 523 8.54 -16.91 8.98
N HIS A 524 8.82 -16.48 7.76
CA HIS A 524 7.87 -16.28 6.67
C HIS A 524 8.24 -17.13 5.45
N LEU A 525 7.23 -17.59 4.73
CA LEU A 525 7.38 -18.06 3.35
C LEU A 525 6.80 -16.97 2.45
N PRO A 526 7.66 -16.15 1.82
CA PRO A 526 7.23 -15.14 0.87
C PRO A 526 6.38 -15.77 -0.24
N ALA A 527 5.30 -15.11 -0.63
CA ALA A 527 4.38 -15.63 -1.62
C ALA A 527 4.34 -14.77 -2.89
N TYR A 528 3.80 -13.59 -2.81
CA TYR A 528 3.62 -12.76 -4.00
C TYR A 528 3.64 -11.27 -3.72
N ASN A 529 3.89 -10.51 -4.78
CA ASN A 529 3.73 -9.07 -4.89
C ASN A 529 2.61 -8.78 -5.89
N LEU A 530 1.64 -7.97 -5.52
CA LEU A 530 0.57 -7.54 -6.43
C LEU A 530 1.08 -6.44 -7.36
N LYS A 531 0.50 -6.37 -8.55
CA LYS A 531 0.78 -5.34 -9.54
C LYS A 531 -0.25 -4.21 -9.45
N ASN A 532 0.22 -2.98 -9.61
CA ASN A 532 -0.62 -1.87 -10.01
C ASN A 532 -0.88 -2.03 -11.52
N SER A 533 -2.14 -2.21 -11.91
CA SER A 533 -2.51 -2.54 -13.29
C SER A 533 -3.60 -1.59 -13.81
N PHE A 534 -3.38 -1.08 -15.01
CA PHE A 534 -4.25 -0.12 -15.68
C PHE A 534 -4.62 -0.63 -17.06
N GLY A 535 -5.88 -0.43 -17.45
CA GLY A 535 -6.28 -0.51 -18.85
C GLY A 535 -6.14 0.87 -19.47
N VAL A 536 -5.33 0.99 -20.50
CA VAL A 536 -4.94 2.26 -21.12
C VAL A 536 -5.31 2.25 -22.60
N LYS A 537 -5.96 3.30 -23.09
CA LYS A 537 -6.28 3.47 -24.52
C LYS A 537 -5.02 3.83 -25.33
N ASP A 538 -4.92 3.34 -26.55
CA ASP A 538 -3.77 3.56 -27.44
C ASP A 538 -3.53 5.05 -27.81
N ASN A 539 -4.52 5.91 -27.59
CA ASN A 539 -4.39 7.36 -27.80
C ASN A 539 -3.85 8.12 -26.57
N VAL A 540 -3.59 7.42 -25.48
CA VAL A 540 -2.90 7.97 -24.30
C VAL A 540 -1.41 7.68 -24.45
N ASN A 541 -0.60 8.71 -24.40
CA ASN A 541 0.86 8.61 -24.50
C ASN A 541 1.48 8.93 -23.13
N ASP A 542 2.61 8.30 -22.84
CA ASP A 542 3.45 8.53 -21.65
C ASP A 542 2.73 8.32 -20.29
N PHE A 543 1.63 7.55 -20.23
CA PHE A 543 1.04 7.13 -18.96
C PHE A 543 1.98 6.13 -18.28
N LEU A 544 2.36 6.40 -17.04
CA LEU A 544 3.33 5.59 -16.31
C LEU A 544 2.68 5.00 -15.04
N PRO A 545 2.36 3.69 -15.02
CA PRO A 545 2.07 2.99 -13.76
C PRO A 545 3.26 3.09 -12.82
N HIS A 546 3.00 3.42 -11.54
CA HIS A 546 4.05 3.63 -10.57
C HIS A 546 3.92 2.66 -9.38
N PRO A 547 5.03 2.10 -8.84
CA PRO A 547 4.98 1.14 -7.74
C PRO A 547 4.43 1.74 -6.44
N VAL A 548 4.70 3.01 -6.15
CA VAL A 548 4.33 3.73 -4.92
C VAL A 548 3.06 4.55 -5.15
N ASP A 549 3.12 5.51 -6.08
CA ASP A 549 2.07 6.53 -6.27
C ASP A 549 0.92 6.06 -7.17
N SER A 550 0.85 4.77 -7.48
CA SER A 550 -0.06 4.15 -8.42
C SER A 550 0.23 4.53 -9.89
N PHE A 551 0.36 5.80 -10.22
CA PHE A 551 0.71 6.32 -11.55
C PHE A 551 1.31 7.72 -11.47
N HIS A 552 2.08 8.09 -12.51
CA HIS A 552 2.55 9.44 -12.74
C HIS A 552 1.91 10.02 -14.01
N ILE A 553 1.57 11.32 -13.98
CA ILE A 553 0.96 12.05 -15.10
C ILE A 553 1.91 13.12 -15.66
N THR A 554 2.42 13.99 -14.80
CA THR A 554 3.38 15.02 -15.19
C THR A 554 4.50 15.09 -14.15
N THR A 555 5.67 14.65 -14.54
CA THR A 555 6.90 14.65 -13.73
C THR A 555 8.09 14.97 -14.65
N ASP A 556 9.29 15.02 -14.11
CA ASP A 556 10.53 15.21 -14.87
C ASP A 556 10.84 14.07 -15.87
N HIS A 557 10.22 12.90 -15.72
CA HIS A 557 10.48 11.71 -16.53
C HIS A 557 9.29 11.25 -17.39
N ASN A 558 8.08 11.82 -17.21
CA ASN A 558 6.94 11.57 -18.09
C ASN A 558 6.00 12.78 -18.16
N ASN A 559 5.24 12.89 -19.26
CA ASN A 559 4.27 13.96 -19.44
C ASN A 559 3.10 13.47 -20.32
N VAL A 560 2.05 13.01 -19.68
CA VAL A 560 0.91 12.36 -20.32
C VAL A 560 0.22 13.30 -21.32
N SER A 561 -0.13 12.76 -22.48
CA SER A 561 -0.94 13.43 -23.49
C SER A 561 -2.01 12.50 -24.07
N VAL A 562 -3.10 13.07 -24.58
CA VAL A 562 -4.19 12.33 -25.22
C VAL A 562 -4.40 12.85 -26.64
N ASP A 563 -4.23 11.98 -27.64
CA ASP A 563 -4.48 12.26 -29.05
C ASP A 563 -5.98 12.03 -29.37
N ARG A 564 -6.69 13.09 -29.84
CA ARG A 564 -8.13 13.00 -30.20
C ARG A 564 -8.44 13.58 -31.55
#